data_2d3df442839e02af8eb7b41ed47cc07b
#
_entry.id   2d3df442839e02af8eb7b41ed47cc07b
#
_cell.length_a   1.000
_cell.length_b   1.000
_cell.length_c   1.000
_cell.angle_alpha   90.00
_cell.angle_beta   90.00
_cell.angle_gamma   90.00
#
_symmetry.space_group_name_H-M   'P 1'
#
loop_
_entity.id
_entity.type
_entity.pdbx_description
1 polymer ?
#
loop_
_entity_poly.entity_id
_entity_poly.type
_entity_poly.pdbx_seq_one_letter_code
_entity_poly.pdbx_strand_id
1 'polypeptide(L)'
;MSKDDKHNGFQKNLIKRGEEASKVRKIVAIIIVCFTLIIIIGGISGYIYINSALEPVDEDNSTQVEVEIPIGSSSSTIAGILEENGIIKDARVFRFYTKFNNVNEFQAGNYTFNTAMDMDEIIESLQHGRVIIDAVHTVTIPEGLTVDQIAEIYSKQLDFSKEDFLEVANDPDFIEELMEKYPSLLTEDILDDEIRTPLEGYMFASTYDFYEEEPTIESIIDRMVEQTNSIFQQYEGEIAERDLTPHEAITFASVVEKETAHEEERPQIAGVFYNRLDEGIELQTDPTVLYAKGEHQAVVTFEDLEVESPYNTYFVKGLPIGPISNFAENSLKAVVSPEDSDYLFFLHDEDGNIHFAETFEEHIENREKYIN
;
A
#
# COMPACT_ATOMS: atom_id res chain seq x y z
N MET A 1 68.94 8.23 -81.00
CA MET A 1 68.28 7.57 -79.85
C MET A 1 67.24 6.59 -80.50
N SER A 2 67.59 5.31 -80.48
CA SER A 2 66.82 4.26 -81.18
C SER A 2 65.40 4.07 -80.59
N LYS A 3 64.41 3.66 -81.46
CA LYS A 3 63.04 3.33 -81.01
C LYS A 3 62.99 2.24 -79.93
N ASP A 4 64.00 1.40 -79.88
CA ASP A 4 64.15 0.31 -78.87
C ASP A 4 64.42 0.81 -77.40
N ASP A 5 65.15 1.93 -77.27
CA ASP A 5 65.44 2.49 -75.92
C ASP A 5 64.18 3.09 -75.23
N LYS A 6 63.24 3.64 -76.04
CA LYS A 6 61.98 4.18 -75.54
C LYS A 6 61.01 3.06 -75.12
N HIS A 7 61.00 1.95 -75.86
CA HIS A 7 60.13 0.81 -75.56
C HIS A 7 60.57 0.06 -74.33
N ASN A 8 61.87 -0.12 -74.13
CA ASN A 8 62.47 -0.73 -72.95
C ASN A 8 62.24 0.13 -71.67
N GLY A 9 62.34 1.47 -71.78
CA GLY A 9 62.03 2.40 -70.68
C GLY A 9 60.55 2.38 -70.28
N PHE A 10 59.63 2.26 -71.18
CA PHE A 10 58.20 2.19 -70.97
C PHE A 10 57.81 0.87 -70.29
N GLN A 11 58.35 -0.28 -70.72
CA GLN A 11 58.12 -1.57 -70.09
C GLN A 11 58.66 -1.64 -68.64
N LYS A 12 59.87 -1.11 -68.40
CA LYS A 12 60.45 -1.02 -67.07
C LYS A 12 59.58 -0.16 -66.11
N ASN A 13 59.05 0.95 -66.63
CA ASN A 13 58.15 1.81 -65.85
C ASN A 13 56.78 1.15 -65.55
N LEU A 14 56.25 0.36 -66.47
CA LEU A 14 55.01 -0.43 -66.23
C LEU A 14 55.22 -1.53 -65.21
N ILE A 15 56.31 -2.25 -65.22
CA ILE A 15 56.68 -3.29 -64.26
C ILE A 15 56.87 -2.67 -62.92
N LYS A 16 57.60 -1.54 -62.84
CA LYS A 16 57.83 -0.83 -61.55
C LYS A 16 56.52 -0.29 -60.93
N ARG A 17 55.62 0.27 -61.77
CA ARG A 17 54.26 0.68 -61.31
C ARG A 17 53.42 -0.52 -60.92
N GLY A 18 53.55 -1.66 -61.53
CA GLY A 18 52.89 -2.90 -61.20
C GLY A 18 53.33 -3.43 -59.81
N GLU A 19 54.68 -3.38 -59.59
CA GLU A 19 55.25 -3.78 -58.28
C GLU A 19 54.86 -2.81 -57.14
N GLU A 20 54.90 -1.49 -57.40
CA GLU A 20 54.44 -0.47 -56.45
C GLU A 20 52.91 -0.60 -56.18
N ALA A 21 52.09 -0.81 -57.21
CA ALA A 21 50.67 -1.06 -57.04
C ALA A 21 50.37 -2.36 -56.23
N SER A 22 51.19 -3.41 -56.45
CA SER A 22 51.08 -4.66 -55.67
C SER A 22 51.43 -4.46 -54.21
N LYS A 23 52.50 -3.67 -53.90
CA LYS A 23 52.86 -3.33 -52.53
C LYS A 23 51.78 -2.51 -51.82
N VAL A 24 51.23 -1.50 -52.54
CA VAL A 24 50.11 -0.67 -51.99
C VAL A 24 48.88 -1.54 -51.71
N ARG A 25 48.49 -2.44 -52.65
CA ARG A 25 47.38 -3.37 -52.44
C ARG A 25 47.60 -4.28 -51.23
N LYS A 26 48.80 -4.78 -51.00
CA LYS A 26 49.14 -5.59 -49.78
C LYS A 26 49.02 -4.78 -48.52
N ILE A 27 49.53 -3.53 -48.51
CA ILE A 27 49.43 -2.63 -47.35
C ILE A 27 47.96 -2.33 -47.06
N VAL A 28 47.15 -1.95 -48.06
CA VAL A 28 45.74 -1.69 -47.92
C VAL A 28 44.98 -2.93 -47.44
N ALA A 29 45.29 -4.12 -47.96
CA ALA A 29 44.71 -5.38 -47.46
C ALA A 29 45.02 -5.64 -46.00
N ILE A 30 46.28 -5.41 -45.59
CA ILE A 30 46.70 -5.56 -44.17
C ILE A 30 45.93 -4.56 -43.27
N ILE A 31 45.81 -3.28 -43.71
CA ILE A 31 45.08 -2.27 -42.96
C ILE A 31 43.59 -2.68 -42.79
N ILE A 32 42.96 -3.17 -43.86
CA ILE A 32 41.57 -3.65 -43.83
C ILE A 32 41.41 -4.82 -42.86
N VAL A 33 42.34 -5.81 -42.94
CA VAL A 33 42.31 -6.95 -42.00
C VAL A 33 42.51 -6.51 -40.56
N CYS A 34 43.48 -5.62 -40.28
CA CYS A 34 43.70 -5.08 -38.93
C CYS A 34 42.47 -4.33 -38.42
N PHE A 35 41.84 -3.51 -39.25
CA PHE A 35 40.62 -2.75 -38.92
C PHE A 35 39.44 -3.69 -38.62
N THR A 36 39.28 -4.71 -39.46
CA THR A 36 38.25 -5.74 -39.25
C THR A 36 38.46 -6.50 -37.94
N LEU A 37 39.69 -6.86 -37.61
CA LEU A 37 40.05 -7.52 -36.35
C LEU A 37 39.77 -6.63 -35.15
N ILE A 38 40.06 -5.34 -35.24
CA ILE A 38 39.76 -4.37 -34.14
C ILE A 38 38.24 -4.28 -33.92
N ILE A 39 37.44 -4.24 -35.00
CA ILE A 39 35.97 -4.22 -34.92
C ILE A 39 35.45 -5.52 -34.27
N ILE A 40 35.96 -6.67 -34.69
CA ILE A 40 35.54 -7.97 -34.14
C ILE A 40 35.94 -8.08 -32.63
N ILE A 41 37.15 -7.75 -32.31
CA ILE A 41 37.63 -7.79 -30.89
C ILE A 41 36.83 -6.79 -30.04
N GLY A 42 36.63 -5.57 -30.53
CA GLY A 42 35.84 -4.54 -29.86
C GLY A 42 34.38 -4.96 -29.68
N GLY A 43 33.80 -5.59 -30.71
CA GLY A 43 32.39 -6.11 -30.63
C GLY A 43 32.27 -7.25 -29.62
N ILE A 44 33.19 -8.22 -29.64
CA ILE A 44 33.18 -9.33 -28.65
C ILE A 44 33.40 -8.81 -27.23
N SER A 45 34.40 -7.92 -27.04
CA SER A 45 34.66 -7.33 -25.73
C SER A 45 33.47 -6.50 -25.21
N GLY A 46 32.84 -5.74 -26.09
CA GLY A 46 31.62 -4.98 -25.75
C GLY A 46 30.46 -5.89 -25.37
N TYR A 47 30.26 -6.98 -26.10
CA TYR A 47 29.22 -7.97 -25.79
C TYR A 47 29.44 -8.63 -24.42
N ILE A 48 30.67 -9.08 -24.15
CA ILE A 48 31.02 -9.68 -22.85
C ILE A 48 30.81 -8.66 -21.72
N TYR A 49 31.23 -7.41 -21.91
CA TYR A 49 31.05 -6.36 -20.91
C TYR A 49 29.59 -6.09 -20.59
N ILE A 50 28.74 -5.94 -21.62
CA ILE A 50 27.30 -5.70 -21.43
C ILE A 50 26.66 -6.90 -20.73
N ASN A 51 26.94 -8.12 -21.17
CA ASN A 51 26.36 -9.32 -20.57
C ASN A 51 26.75 -9.45 -19.08
N SER A 52 28.03 -9.23 -18.75
CA SER A 52 28.48 -9.25 -17.35
C SER A 52 27.89 -8.13 -16.50
N ALA A 53 27.56 -6.98 -17.09
CA ALA A 53 26.92 -5.89 -16.35
C ALA A 53 25.40 -6.10 -16.13
N LEU A 54 24.77 -7.03 -16.85
CA LEU A 54 23.37 -7.42 -16.66
C LEU A 54 23.21 -8.54 -15.61
N GLU A 55 24.30 -9.25 -15.27
CA GLU A 55 24.30 -10.28 -14.22
C GLU A 55 24.23 -9.64 -12.83
N PRO A 56 23.74 -10.35 -11.80
CA PRO A 56 23.74 -9.91 -10.41
C PRO A 56 25.11 -9.39 -9.93
N VAL A 57 25.11 -8.46 -8.98
CA VAL A 57 26.35 -7.91 -8.42
C VAL A 57 27.08 -8.97 -7.61
N ASP A 58 26.38 -9.73 -6.80
CA ASP A 58 26.91 -10.85 -6.00
C ASP A 58 25.86 -11.96 -5.92
N GLU A 59 26.02 -13.00 -6.75
CA GLU A 59 25.10 -14.14 -6.84
C GLU A 59 25.26 -15.11 -5.67
N ASP A 60 26.48 -15.20 -5.09
CA ASP A 60 26.83 -16.16 -4.06
C ASP A 60 26.55 -15.65 -2.62
N ASN A 61 26.61 -14.33 -2.39
CA ASN A 61 26.37 -13.70 -1.09
C ASN A 61 25.28 -12.64 -1.21
N SER A 62 24.03 -13.09 -1.12
CA SER A 62 22.88 -12.19 -1.17
C SER A 62 22.84 -11.26 0.06
N THR A 63 22.93 -9.95 -0.17
CA THR A 63 22.79 -8.93 0.86
C THR A 63 21.64 -8.02 0.51
N GLN A 64 20.79 -7.75 1.50
CA GLN A 64 19.69 -6.78 1.34
C GLN A 64 20.23 -5.36 1.50
N VAL A 65 19.80 -4.46 0.62
CA VAL A 65 20.17 -3.05 0.61
C VAL A 65 18.92 -2.19 0.44
N GLU A 66 18.67 -1.33 1.39
CA GLU A 66 17.57 -0.35 1.31
C GLU A 66 17.98 0.82 0.41
N VAL A 67 17.12 1.16 -0.53
CA VAL A 67 17.35 2.21 -1.53
C VAL A 67 16.11 3.09 -1.66
N GLU A 68 16.24 4.37 -1.37
CA GLU A 68 15.20 5.36 -1.60
C GLU A 68 15.27 5.90 -3.04
N ILE A 69 14.16 5.83 -3.77
CA ILE A 69 13.98 6.45 -5.10
C ILE A 69 13.08 7.68 -4.95
N PRO A 70 13.62 8.90 -4.95
CA PRO A 70 12.85 10.12 -4.76
C PRO A 70 11.78 10.34 -5.83
N ILE A 71 10.66 10.98 -5.44
CA ILE A 71 9.58 11.35 -6.36
C ILE A 71 10.12 12.26 -7.48
N GLY A 72 9.77 11.91 -8.74
CA GLY A 72 10.22 12.66 -9.92
C GLY A 72 11.63 12.33 -10.39
N SER A 73 12.26 11.28 -9.87
CA SER A 73 13.57 10.82 -10.32
C SER A 73 13.54 10.41 -11.79
N SER A 74 14.50 10.90 -12.58
CA SER A 74 14.71 10.44 -13.95
C SER A 74 15.32 9.05 -13.98
N SER A 75 15.13 8.27 -15.06
CA SER A 75 15.80 6.97 -15.25
C SER A 75 17.34 7.06 -15.09
N SER A 76 17.92 8.23 -15.36
CA SER A 76 19.35 8.48 -15.16
C SER A 76 19.71 8.64 -13.69
N THR A 77 18.84 9.29 -12.90
CA THR A 77 18.99 9.45 -11.45
C THR A 77 18.83 8.11 -10.76
N ILE A 78 17.80 7.35 -11.13
CA ILE A 78 17.55 6.00 -10.61
C ILE A 78 18.74 5.09 -10.87
N ALA A 79 19.25 5.05 -12.11
CA ALA A 79 20.43 4.25 -12.45
C ALA A 79 21.67 4.61 -11.59
N GLY A 80 21.88 5.91 -11.32
CA GLY A 80 22.98 6.38 -10.46
C GLY A 80 22.80 5.91 -9.01
N ILE A 81 21.59 6.04 -8.46
CA ILE A 81 21.26 5.60 -7.10
C ILE A 81 21.50 4.08 -6.96
N LEU A 82 21.03 3.28 -7.91
CA LEU A 82 21.22 1.83 -7.88
C LEU A 82 22.70 1.42 -7.96
N GLU A 83 23.52 2.10 -8.80
CA GLU A 83 24.97 1.86 -8.90
C GLU A 83 25.71 2.26 -7.62
N GLU A 84 25.37 3.43 -7.05
CA GLU A 84 25.97 3.93 -5.79
C GLU A 84 25.68 3.02 -4.60
N ASN A 85 24.53 2.37 -4.57
CA ASN A 85 24.14 1.42 -3.54
C ASN A 85 24.56 -0.03 -3.86
N GLY A 86 25.26 -0.29 -4.97
CA GLY A 86 25.79 -1.61 -5.32
C GLY A 86 24.70 -2.61 -5.74
N ILE A 87 23.57 -2.15 -6.26
CA ILE A 87 22.48 -2.99 -6.77
C ILE A 87 22.71 -3.37 -8.22
N ILE A 88 23.35 -2.49 -8.98
CA ILE A 88 23.74 -2.75 -10.38
C ILE A 88 25.22 -2.46 -10.57
N LYS A 89 25.84 -3.12 -11.54
CA LYS A 89 27.28 -2.97 -11.85
C LYS A 89 27.60 -1.71 -12.66
N ASP A 90 26.67 -1.22 -13.52
CA ASP A 90 26.92 -0.06 -14.40
C ASP A 90 25.58 0.65 -14.76
N ALA A 91 25.48 1.89 -14.32
CA ALA A 91 24.31 2.76 -14.57
C ALA A 91 24.06 3.03 -16.07
N ARG A 92 25.12 3.04 -16.90
CA ARG A 92 24.99 3.27 -18.35
C ARG A 92 24.34 2.07 -19.01
N VAL A 93 24.77 0.85 -18.61
CA VAL A 93 24.19 -0.39 -19.14
C VAL A 93 22.72 -0.48 -18.74
N PHE A 94 22.37 -0.19 -17.49
CA PHE A 94 20.97 -0.12 -17.03
C PHE A 94 20.12 0.83 -17.89
N ARG A 95 20.59 2.06 -18.12
CA ARG A 95 19.89 3.05 -18.95
C ARG A 95 19.70 2.60 -20.40
N PHE A 96 20.70 1.97 -21.00
CA PHE A 96 20.58 1.42 -22.35
C PHE A 96 19.61 0.26 -22.41
N TYR A 97 19.67 -0.63 -21.42
CA TYR A 97 18.80 -1.79 -21.31
C TYR A 97 17.32 -1.38 -21.17
N THR A 98 17.00 -0.49 -20.23
CA THR A 98 15.66 0.03 -20.03
C THR A 98 15.11 0.77 -21.26
N LYS A 99 15.97 1.59 -21.91
CA LYS A 99 15.59 2.28 -23.14
C LYS A 99 15.34 1.33 -24.30
N PHE A 100 16.14 0.29 -24.44
CA PHE A 100 16.02 -0.69 -25.54
C PHE A 100 14.75 -1.55 -25.39
N ASN A 101 14.39 -1.90 -24.14
CA ASN A 101 13.20 -2.66 -23.81
C ASN A 101 11.93 -1.77 -23.64
N ASN A 102 12.01 -0.46 -23.94
CA ASN A 102 10.92 0.52 -23.77
C ASN A 102 10.34 0.58 -22.36
N VAL A 103 11.16 0.37 -21.33
CA VAL A 103 10.78 0.48 -19.94
C VAL A 103 10.87 1.94 -19.51
N ASN A 104 9.74 2.57 -19.16
CA ASN A 104 9.68 4.00 -18.87
C ASN A 104 8.94 4.35 -17.55
N GLU A 105 8.24 3.37 -16.94
CA GLU A 105 7.39 3.61 -15.78
C GLU A 105 8.06 3.05 -14.52
N PHE A 106 8.88 3.86 -13.87
CA PHE A 106 9.47 3.54 -12.57
C PHE A 106 8.73 4.31 -11.48
N GLN A 107 8.39 3.62 -10.41
CA GLN A 107 7.75 4.22 -9.25
C GLN A 107 8.80 4.78 -8.29
N ALA A 108 8.48 5.88 -7.62
CA ALA A 108 9.25 6.39 -6.50
C ALA A 108 8.86 5.65 -5.23
N GLY A 109 9.77 5.53 -4.26
CA GLY A 109 9.51 4.86 -2.99
C GLY A 109 10.77 4.29 -2.36
N ASN A 110 10.59 3.63 -1.23
CA ASN A 110 11.63 2.87 -0.56
C ASN A 110 11.61 1.43 -1.06
N TYR A 111 12.78 0.95 -1.45
CA TYR A 111 12.97 -0.39 -1.99
C TYR A 111 14.03 -1.11 -1.17
N THR A 112 13.81 -2.38 -0.88
CA THR A 112 14.84 -3.27 -0.37
C THR A 112 15.26 -4.20 -1.51
N PHE A 113 16.39 -3.94 -2.15
CA PHE A 113 16.93 -4.80 -3.19
C PHE A 113 17.87 -5.84 -2.61
N ASN A 114 18.04 -6.94 -3.34
CA ASN A 114 19.01 -7.97 -3.02
C ASN A 114 20.14 -7.93 -4.07
N THR A 115 21.40 -8.02 -3.64
CA THR A 115 22.57 -8.02 -4.53
C THR A 115 22.64 -9.22 -5.48
N ALA A 116 21.85 -10.27 -5.23
CA ALA A 116 21.68 -11.42 -6.10
C ALA A 116 20.58 -11.27 -7.17
N MET A 117 19.83 -10.15 -7.19
CA MET A 117 18.82 -9.87 -8.21
C MET A 117 19.46 -9.59 -9.57
N ASP A 118 18.85 -10.13 -10.62
CA ASP A 118 19.20 -9.80 -11.99
C ASP A 118 18.56 -8.48 -12.45
N MET A 119 18.94 -8.04 -13.65
CA MET A 119 18.48 -6.75 -14.20
C MET A 119 16.96 -6.70 -14.41
N ASP A 120 16.34 -7.81 -14.78
CA ASP A 120 14.90 -7.87 -15.06
C ASP A 120 14.11 -7.82 -13.75
N GLU A 121 14.54 -8.52 -12.70
CA GLU A 121 13.97 -8.49 -11.36
C GLU A 121 14.03 -7.09 -10.72
N ILE A 122 15.16 -6.38 -10.89
CA ILE A 122 15.32 -4.99 -10.43
C ILE A 122 14.34 -4.07 -11.18
N ILE A 123 14.23 -4.22 -12.51
CA ILE A 123 13.33 -3.43 -13.33
C ILE A 123 11.86 -3.69 -12.96
N GLU A 124 11.49 -4.95 -12.79
CA GLU A 124 10.14 -5.34 -12.38
C GLU A 124 9.77 -4.74 -11.03
N SER A 125 10.69 -4.80 -10.06
CA SER A 125 10.54 -4.16 -8.76
C SER A 125 10.28 -2.65 -8.87
N LEU A 126 11.05 -1.95 -9.69
CA LEU A 126 10.90 -0.51 -9.91
C LEU A 126 9.61 -0.13 -10.66
N GLN A 127 9.08 -1.01 -11.51
CA GLN A 127 7.83 -0.76 -12.24
C GLN A 127 6.59 -0.99 -11.39
N HIS A 128 6.64 -1.99 -10.51
CA HIS A 128 5.50 -2.37 -9.67
C HIS A 128 5.54 -1.74 -8.27
N GLY A 129 6.62 -0.99 -7.96
CA GLY A 129 6.79 -0.41 -6.62
C GLY A 129 7.04 -1.45 -5.52
N ARG A 130 7.37 -2.68 -5.91
CA ARG A 130 7.61 -3.78 -4.97
C ARG A 130 8.94 -4.45 -5.26
N VAL A 131 9.75 -4.59 -4.22
CA VAL A 131 10.65 -5.74 -4.15
C VAL A 131 9.74 -6.95 -3.95
N ILE A 132 9.82 -7.97 -4.78
CA ILE A 132 9.29 -9.29 -4.46
C ILE A 132 10.28 -9.90 -3.47
N ILE A 133 10.25 -9.43 -2.22
CA ILE A 133 10.61 -10.27 -1.09
C ILE A 133 9.30 -10.98 -0.80
N ASP A 134 9.28 -12.31 -0.86
CA ASP A 134 8.16 -13.06 -0.31
C ASP A 134 8.03 -12.63 1.15
N ALA A 135 6.86 -12.12 1.50
CA ALA A 135 6.60 -11.73 2.88
C ALA A 135 6.80 -12.96 3.77
N VAL A 136 7.57 -12.80 4.84
CA VAL A 136 7.75 -13.88 5.83
C VAL A 136 6.44 -14.21 6.49
N HIS A 137 5.64 -13.16 6.78
CA HIS A 137 4.29 -13.30 7.30
C HIS A 137 3.34 -12.38 6.53
N THR A 138 2.17 -12.92 6.17
CA THR A 138 1.06 -12.14 5.60
C THR A 138 -0.15 -12.32 6.50
N VAL A 139 -0.58 -11.25 7.17
CA VAL A 139 -1.71 -11.26 8.10
C VAL A 139 -2.84 -10.40 7.55
N THR A 140 -4.01 -11.01 7.35
CA THR A 140 -5.21 -10.29 6.90
C THR A 140 -6.08 -9.98 8.12
N ILE A 141 -6.39 -8.70 8.31
CA ILE A 141 -7.30 -8.20 9.32
C ILE A 141 -8.59 -7.75 8.63
N PRO A 142 -9.68 -8.49 8.80
CA PRO A 142 -10.98 -8.09 8.31
C PRO A 142 -11.52 -6.82 8.96
N GLU A 143 -12.50 -6.21 8.31
CA GLU A 143 -13.30 -5.12 8.85
C GLU A 143 -14.26 -5.58 9.95
N GLY A 144 -14.72 -4.65 10.79
CA GLY A 144 -15.68 -4.87 11.86
C GLY A 144 -15.11 -5.62 13.08
N LEU A 145 -13.79 -5.67 13.25
CA LEU A 145 -13.11 -6.31 14.38
C LEU A 145 -12.74 -5.31 15.47
N THR A 146 -12.83 -5.77 16.72
CA THR A 146 -12.27 -5.04 17.87
C THR A 146 -10.78 -5.26 18.00
N VAL A 147 -10.07 -4.39 18.75
CA VAL A 147 -8.64 -4.56 19.09
C VAL A 147 -8.38 -5.92 19.74
N ASP A 148 -9.28 -6.41 20.59
CA ASP A 148 -9.22 -7.72 21.21
C ASP A 148 -9.18 -8.86 20.17
N GLN A 149 -10.03 -8.78 19.14
CA GLN A 149 -10.09 -9.76 18.05
C GLN A 149 -8.88 -9.64 17.10
N ILE A 150 -8.40 -8.43 16.84
CA ILE A 150 -7.19 -8.18 16.07
C ILE A 150 -5.98 -8.82 16.77
N ALA A 151 -5.84 -8.59 18.09
CA ALA A 151 -4.80 -9.21 18.92
C ALA A 151 -4.84 -10.74 18.84
N GLU A 152 -6.05 -11.33 18.84
CA GLU A 152 -6.22 -12.78 18.71
C GLU A 152 -5.78 -13.30 17.33
N ILE A 153 -6.00 -12.55 16.23
CA ILE A 153 -5.54 -12.94 14.89
C ILE A 153 -4.02 -12.94 14.84
N TYR A 154 -3.38 -11.87 15.30
CA TYR A 154 -1.92 -11.76 15.28
C TYR A 154 -1.26 -12.82 16.17
N SER A 155 -1.76 -13.08 17.39
CA SER A 155 -1.20 -14.09 18.29
C SER A 155 -1.30 -15.53 17.76
N LYS A 156 -2.17 -15.80 16.79
CA LYS A 156 -2.25 -17.11 16.12
C LYS A 156 -1.24 -17.29 15.00
N GLN A 157 -0.67 -16.20 14.50
CA GLN A 157 0.19 -16.20 13.29
C GLN A 157 1.62 -15.77 13.59
N LEU A 158 1.86 -15.07 14.70
CA LEU A 158 3.16 -14.55 15.13
C LEU A 158 3.51 -15.05 16.52
N ASP A 159 4.79 -14.95 16.93
CA ASP A 159 5.29 -15.54 18.18
C ASP A 159 5.19 -14.56 19.37
N PHE A 160 3.96 -14.15 19.69
CA PHE A 160 3.62 -13.42 20.92
C PHE A 160 2.19 -13.75 21.37
N SER A 161 1.87 -13.50 22.65
CA SER A 161 0.53 -13.76 23.16
C SER A 161 -0.44 -12.61 22.83
N LYS A 162 -1.75 -12.90 22.88
CA LYS A 162 -2.80 -11.89 22.79
C LYS A 162 -2.64 -10.83 23.89
N GLU A 163 -2.30 -11.27 25.10
CA GLU A 163 -2.10 -10.43 26.26
C GLU A 163 -0.94 -9.45 26.04
N ASP A 164 0.17 -9.89 25.44
CA ASP A 164 1.31 -9.01 25.12
C ASP A 164 0.90 -7.92 24.13
N PHE A 165 0.12 -8.30 23.09
CA PHE A 165 -0.40 -7.31 22.12
C PHE A 165 -1.31 -6.27 22.79
N LEU A 166 -2.22 -6.72 23.66
CA LEU A 166 -3.14 -5.83 24.36
C LEU A 166 -2.41 -4.95 25.39
N GLU A 167 -1.33 -5.44 26.02
CA GLU A 167 -0.50 -4.63 26.90
C GLU A 167 0.13 -3.46 26.13
N VAL A 168 0.74 -3.70 24.97
CA VAL A 168 1.33 -2.65 24.14
C VAL A 168 0.25 -1.71 23.57
N ALA A 169 -0.88 -2.25 23.10
CA ALA A 169 -1.98 -1.44 22.54
C ALA A 169 -2.63 -0.48 23.57
N ASN A 170 -2.43 -0.74 24.87
CA ASN A 170 -2.92 0.09 25.96
C ASN A 170 -1.79 0.78 26.74
N ASP A 171 -0.53 0.68 26.30
CA ASP A 171 0.60 1.33 26.94
C ASP A 171 0.53 2.85 26.75
N PRO A 172 0.44 3.65 27.83
CA PRO A 172 0.27 5.10 27.71
C PRO A 172 1.44 5.79 27.02
N ASP A 173 2.68 5.31 27.23
CA ASP A 173 3.88 5.93 26.63
C ASP A 173 3.88 5.67 25.11
N PHE A 174 3.52 4.46 24.68
CA PHE A 174 3.40 4.12 23.26
C PHE A 174 2.23 4.86 22.58
N ILE A 175 1.09 5.03 23.26
CA ILE A 175 -0.04 5.83 22.74
C ILE A 175 0.39 7.29 22.56
N GLU A 176 1.15 7.88 23.50
CA GLU A 176 1.67 9.25 23.37
C GLU A 176 2.62 9.37 22.17
N GLU A 177 3.50 8.38 21.92
CA GLU A 177 4.36 8.35 20.74
C GLU A 177 3.54 8.31 19.43
N LEU A 178 2.47 7.51 19.37
CA LEU A 178 1.57 7.46 18.21
C LEU A 178 0.81 8.77 18.01
N MET A 179 0.38 9.43 19.08
CA MET A 179 -0.28 10.74 19.00
C MET A 179 0.68 11.83 18.49
N GLU A 180 1.94 11.82 18.91
CA GLU A 180 2.98 12.73 18.36
C GLU A 180 3.23 12.46 16.87
N LYS A 181 3.18 11.21 16.45
CA LYS A 181 3.42 10.78 15.05
C LYS A 181 2.22 11.08 14.14
N TYR A 182 0.99 10.93 14.63
CA TYR A 182 -0.25 11.06 13.86
C TYR A 182 -1.23 12.11 14.47
N PRO A 183 -0.81 13.36 14.67
CA PRO A 183 -1.56 14.36 15.44
C PRO A 183 -2.87 14.82 14.79
N SER A 184 -3.06 14.60 13.48
CA SER A 184 -4.31 14.89 12.80
C SER A 184 -5.36 13.78 12.95
N LEU A 185 -4.95 12.58 13.35
CA LEU A 185 -5.83 11.41 13.52
C LEU A 185 -6.09 11.11 15.00
N LEU A 186 -5.02 11.00 15.79
CA LEU A 186 -5.08 10.65 17.21
C LEU A 186 -5.09 11.93 18.05
N THR A 187 -6.28 12.32 18.51
CA THR A 187 -6.49 13.52 19.34
C THR A 187 -6.62 13.14 20.83
N GLU A 188 -6.69 14.14 21.71
CA GLU A 188 -6.87 13.90 23.16
C GLU A 188 -8.17 13.15 23.49
N ASP A 189 -9.13 13.11 22.55
CA ASP A 189 -10.40 12.41 22.74
C ASP A 189 -10.23 10.92 23.06
N ILE A 190 -9.18 10.27 22.52
CA ILE A 190 -8.89 8.85 22.79
C ILE A 190 -8.43 8.55 24.21
N LEU A 191 -8.06 9.59 24.98
CA LEU A 191 -7.56 9.49 26.36
C LEU A 191 -8.66 9.72 27.39
N ASP A 192 -9.93 9.84 26.99
CA ASP A 192 -11.04 9.98 27.94
C ASP A 192 -11.10 8.74 28.87
N ASP A 193 -11.28 8.98 30.17
CA ASP A 193 -11.29 7.93 31.20
C ASP A 193 -12.41 6.88 31.01
N GLU A 194 -13.45 7.20 30.25
CA GLU A 194 -14.57 6.30 29.92
C GLU A 194 -14.33 5.48 28.65
N ILE A 195 -13.24 5.75 27.90
CA ILE A 195 -12.84 4.96 26.73
C ILE A 195 -12.20 3.66 27.21
N ARG A 196 -12.74 2.53 26.71
CA ARG A 196 -12.26 1.19 27.06
C ARG A 196 -10.88 0.87 26.49
N THR A 197 -10.67 1.21 25.21
CA THR A 197 -9.46 0.89 24.44
C THR A 197 -9.13 2.09 23.55
N PRO A 198 -8.08 2.85 23.88
CA PRO A 198 -7.74 4.09 23.17
C PRO A 198 -7.57 3.93 21.64
N LEU A 199 -7.00 2.79 21.21
CA LEU A 199 -6.76 2.50 19.80
C LEU A 199 -7.90 1.73 19.10
N GLU A 200 -9.08 1.56 19.76
CA GLU A 200 -10.24 0.96 19.11
C GLU A 200 -10.66 1.80 17.88
N GLY A 201 -10.87 1.12 16.74
CA GLY A 201 -11.19 1.78 15.47
C GLY A 201 -9.99 2.33 14.71
N TYR A 202 -8.82 2.51 15.34
CA TYR A 202 -7.63 3.10 14.72
C TYR A 202 -6.67 2.09 14.07
N MET A 203 -6.97 0.80 14.13
CA MET A 203 -6.22 -0.28 13.49
C MET A 203 -6.94 -0.73 12.21
N PHE A 204 -6.53 -0.19 11.05
CA PHE A 204 -7.25 -0.36 9.78
C PHE A 204 -7.38 -1.82 9.35
N ALA A 205 -8.51 -2.15 8.70
CA ALA A 205 -8.74 -3.44 8.06
C ALA A 205 -7.96 -3.52 6.76
N SER A 206 -6.98 -4.43 6.68
CA SER A 206 -6.15 -4.63 5.48
C SER A 206 -5.40 -5.96 5.57
N THR A 207 -4.68 -6.28 4.51
CA THR A 207 -3.67 -7.33 4.52
C THR A 207 -2.30 -6.69 4.72
N TYR A 208 -1.58 -7.17 5.75
CA TYR A 208 -0.27 -6.66 6.18
C TYR A 208 0.80 -7.70 5.89
N ASP A 209 1.78 -7.32 5.08
CA ASP A 209 2.95 -8.13 4.76
C ASP A 209 4.12 -7.73 5.67
N PHE A 210 4.72 -8.68 6.37
CA PHE A 210 5.89 -8.48 7.22
C PHE A 210 7.06 -9.24 6.62
N TYR A 211 8.20 -8.56 6.49
CA TYR A 211 9.43 -9.08 5.89
C TYR A 211 10.47 -9.47 6.94
N GLU A 212 10.18 -9.21 8.20
CA GLU A 212 10.98 -9.60 9.35
C GLU A 212 10.47 -10.93 9.90
N GLU A 213 11.37 -11.80 10.39
CA GLU A 213 10.98 -13.07 11.02
C GLU A 213 10.20 -12.83 12.31
N GLU A 214 10.56 -11.78 13.07
CA GLU A 214 9.96 -11.44 14.37
C GLU A 214 9.62 -9.94 14.38
N PRO A 215 8.51 -9.50 13.74
CA PRO A 215 8.06 -8.11 13.81
C PRO A 215 7.64 -7.77 15.24
N THR A 216 8.03 -6.60 15.75
CA THR A 216 7.60 -6.15 17.08
C THR A 216 6.13 -5.74 17.09
N ILE A 217 5.47 -5.86 18.24
CA ILE A 217 4.05 -5.49 18.37
C ILE A 217 3.86 -4.00 18.09
N GLU A 218 4.76 -3.15 18.55
CA GLU A 218 4.75 -1.71 18.29
C GLU A 218 4.80 -1.41 16.80
N SER A 219 5.66 -2.11 16.04
CA SER A 219 5.77 -1.93 14.58
C SER A 219 4.50 -2.37 13.85
N ILE A 220 3.83 -3.42 14.33
CA ILE A 220 2.56 -3.90 13.80
C ILE A 220 1.47 -2.86 14.01
N ILE A 221 1.30 -2.39 15.24
CA ILE A 221 0.28 -1.40 15.61
C ILE A 221 0.52 -0.09 14.88
N ASP A 222 1.76 0.40 14.88
CA ASP A 222 2.14 1.63 14.17
C ASP A 222 1.77 1.57 12.69
N ARG A 223 2.06 0.46 12.03
CA ARG A 223 1.72 0.25 10.62
C ARG A 223 0.21 0.23 10.37
N MET A 224 -0.57 -0.33 11.29
CA MET A 224 -2.04 -0.33 11.20
C MET A 224 -2.62 1.07 11.38
N VAL A 225 -2.08 1.84 12.33
CA VAL A 225 -2.46 3.25 12.57
C VAL A 225 -2.02 4.13 11.39
N GLU A 226 -0.83 3.92 10.81
CA GLU A 226 -0.36 4.59 9.61
C GLU A 226 -1.34 4.41 8.44
N GLN A 227 -1.85 3.18 8.25
CA GLN A 227 -2.84 2.90 7.22
C GLN A 227 -4.14 3.65 7.49
N THR A 228 -4.63 3.68 8.74
CA THR A 228 -5.80 4.49 9.12
C THR A 228 -5.57 5.96 8.82
N ASN A 229 -4.40 6.50 9.17
CA ASN A 229 -4.04 7.89 8.92
C ASN A 229 -3.98 8.19 7.41
N SER A 230 -3.46 7.27 6.61
CA SER A 230 -3.42 7.43 5.14
C SER A 230 -4.82 7.51 4.53
N ILE A 231 -5.76 6.69 5.01
CA ILE A 231 -7.17 6.74 4.58
C ILE A 231 -7.83 8.01 5.11
N PHE A 232 -7.66 8.33 6.39
CA PHE A 232 -8.24 9.52 7.01
C PHE A 232 -7.86 10.80 6.27
N GLN A 233 -6.58 10.97 5.92
CA GLN A 233 -6.08 12.15 5.20
C GLN A 233 -6.74 12.36 3.83
N GLN A 234 -7.21 11.30 3.18
CA GLN A 234 -7.92 11.42 1.91
C GLN A 234 -9.30 12.07 2.08
N TYR A 235 -9.90 11.95 3.26
CA TYR A 235 -11.25 12.44 3.59
C TYR A 235 -11.26 13.59 4.62
N GLU A 236 -10.08 14.09 5.04
CA GLU A 236 -9.97 15.13 6.07
C GLU A 236 -10.80 16.39 5.74
N GLY A 237 -10.82 16.77 4.45
CA GLY A 237 -11.60 17.92 3.98
C GLY A 237 -13.11 17.70 4.12
N GLU A 238 -13.60 16.56 3.68
CA GLU A 238 -14.99 16.17 3.75
C GLU A 238 -15.48 15.95 5.20
N ILE A 239 -14.60 15.42 6.07
CA ILE A 239 -14.88 15.26 7.51
C ILE A 239 -15.08 16.64 8.15
N ALA A 240 -14.19 17.58 7.84
CA ALA A 240 -14.30 18.97 8.33
C ALA A 240 -15.57 19.68 7.80
N GLU A 241 -15.99 19.42 6.55
CA GLU A 241 -17.24 19.95 5.99
C GLU A 241 -18.50 19.42 6.70
N ARG A 242 -18.39 18.27 7.38
CA ARG A 242 -19.45 17.68 8.22
C ARG A 242 -19.39 18.13 9.67
N ASP A 243 -18.48 19.04 10.04
CA ASP A 243 -18.26 19.49 11.42
C ASP A 243 -17.92 18.33 12.40
N LEU A 244 -17.32 17.24 11.89
CA LEU A 244 -16.89 16.11 12.71
C LEU A 244 -15.43 16.27 13.14
N THR A 245 -15.13 15.90 14.38
CA THR A 245 -13.74 15.65 14.81
C THR A 245 -13.21 14.36 14.19
N PRO A 246 -11.89 14.13 14.14
CA PRO A 246 -11.32 12.85 13.71
C PRO A 246 -11.89 11.67 14.48
N HIS A 247 -12.02 11.81 15.80
CA HIS A 247 -12.56 10.78 16.69
C HIS A 247 -14.03 10.46 16.39
N GLU A 248 -14.86 11.47 16.18
CA GLU A 248 -16.27 11.30 15.79
C GLU A 248 -16.40 10.64 14.43
N ALA A 249 -15.58 10.99 13.45
CA ALA A 249 -15.61 10.39 12.12
C ALA A 249 -15.27 8.89 12.16
N ILE A 250 -14.21 8.50 12.89
CA ILE A 250 -13.81 7.10 13.09
C ILE A 250 -14.88 6.34 13.88
N THR A 251 -15.42 6.95 14.93
CA THR A 251 -16.52 6.39 15.73
C THR A 251 -17.74 6.11 14.86
N PHE A 252 -18.17 7.09 14.07
CA PHE A 252 -19.32 6.94 13.20
C PHE A 252 -19.08 5.87 12.13
N ALA A 253 -17.90 5.85 11.49
CA ALA A 253 -17.53 4.82 10.51
C ALA A 253 -17.61 3.42 11.12
N SER A 254 -17.17 3.23 12.38
CA SER A 254 -17.23 1.95 13.07
C SER A 254 -18.68 1.50 13.36
N VAL A 255 -19.56 2.43 13.66
CA VAL A 255 -21.01 2.13 13.86
C VAL A 255 -21.65 1.72 12.56
N VAL A 256 -21.44 2.47 11.47
CA VAL A 256 -21.94 2.13 10.13
C VAL A 256 -21.40 0.77 9.66
N GLU A 257 -20.12 0.48 9.91
CA GLU A 257 -19.48 -0.81 9.58
C GLU A 257 -20.21 -1.98 10.21
N LYS A 258 -20.65 -1.82 11.46
CA LYS A 258 -21.27 -2.90 12.23
C LYS A 258 -22.77 -3.11 11.92
N GLU A 259 -23.42 -2.17 11.22
CA GLU A 259 -24.83 -2.26 10.91
C GLU A 259 -25.15 -3.12 9.69
N THR A 260 -24.27 -3.15 8.70
CA THR A 260 -24.49 -3.94 7.50
C THR A 260 -23.18 -4.51 6.91
N ALA A 261 -23.30 -5.73 6.41
CA ALA A 261 -22.24 -6.35 5.60
C ALA A 261 -22.29 -5.89 4.12
N HIS A 262 -23.35 -5.18 3.71
CA HIS A 262 -23.58 -4.74 2.32
C HIS A 262 -23.07 -3.31 2.14
N GLU A 263 -21.98 -3.15 1.40
CA GLU A 263 -21.32 -1.86 1.18
C GLU A 263 -22.25 -0.81 0.56
N GLU A 264 -23.17 -1.23 -0.31
CA GLU A 264 -24.12 -0.37 -1.00
C GLU A 264 -25.20 0.24 -0.09
N GLU A 265 -25.44 -0.33 1.09
CA GLU A 265 -26.41 0.16 2.06
C GLU A 265 -25.82 1.21 3.01
N ARG A 266 -24.50 1.23 3.18
CA ARG A 266 -23.81 2.10 4.13
C ARG A 266 -24.14 3.59 3.98
N PRO A 267 -24.20 4.18 2.75
CA PRO A 267 -24.57 5.59 2.59
C PRO A 267 -25.99 5.90 3.04
N GLN A 268 -26.94 4.97 2.84
CA GLN A 268 -28.33 5.12 3.28
C GLN A 268 -28.45 5.04 4.79
N ILE A 269 -27.78 4.06 5.41
CA ILE A 269 -27.72 3.89 6.88
C ILE A 269 -27.09 5.12 7.55
N ALA A 270 -25.96 5.62 6.98
CA ALA A 270 -25.35 6.86 7.45
C ALA A 270 -26.33 8.05 7.37
N GLY A 271 -27.12 8.15 6.28
CA GLY A 271 -28.17 9.15 6.14
C GLY A 271 -29.23 9.07 7.25
N VAL A 272 -29.72 7.85 7.55
CA VAL A 272 -30.66 7.64 8.65
C VAL A 272 -30.05 8.09 9.99
N PHE A 273 -28.80 7.77 10.25
CA PHE A 273 -28.14 8.19 11.50
C PHE A 273 -27.97 9.70 11.59
N TYR A 274 -27.61 10.39 10.51
CA TYR A 274 -27.58 11.86 10.50
C TYR A 274 -28.94 12.45 10.78
N ASN A 275 -30.02 11.95 10.14
CA ASN A 275 -31.37 12.42 10.38
C ASN A 275 -31.80 12.25 11.86
N ARG A 276 -31.40 11.11 12.48
CA ARG A 276 -31.65 10.88 13.92
C ARG A 276 -30.88 11.83 14.81
N LEU A 277 -29.60 12.07 14.48
CA LEU A 277 -28.77 13.03 15.21
C LEU A 277 -29.34 14.45 15.15
N ASP A 278 -29.78 14.89 13.98
CA ASP A 278 -30.38 16.21 13.76
C ASP A 278 -31.72 16.38 14.51
N GLU A 279 -32.51 15.32 14.59
CA GLU A 279 -33.80 15.28 15.36
C GLU A 279 -33.54 15.09 16.89
N GLY A 280 -32.30 14.81 17.32
CA GLY A 280 -31.96 14.52 18.71
C GLY A 280 -32.51 13.18 19.22
N ILE A 281 -32.69 12.23 18.30
CA ILE A 281 -33.13 10.85 18.55
C ILE A 281 -31.87 9.98 18.79
N GLU A 282 -31.97 9.08 19.77
CA GLU A 282 -30.91 8.10 20.04
C GLU A 282 -30.69 7.19 18.83
N LEU A 283 -29.42 6.81 18.51
CA LEU A 283 -29.10 5.99 17.33
C LEU A 283 -29.68 4.56 17.46
N GLN A 284 -29.74 4.02 18.69
CA GLN A 284 -30.35 2.73 19.01
C GLN A 284 -29.83 1.57 18.15
N THR A 285 -28.51 1.43 18.10
CA THR A 285 -27.85 0.39 17.33
C THR A 285 -27.38 -0.75 18.24
N ASP A 286 -27.78 -1.98 17.92
CA ASP A 286 -27.47 -3.18 18.71
C ASP A 286 -25.96 -3.44 18.84
N PRO A 287 -25.11 -3.23 17.81
CA PRO A 287 -23.68 -3.40 17.93
C PRO A 287 -23.02 -2.58 19.05
N THR A 288 -23.53 -1.40 19.33
CA THR A 288 -23.01 -0.55 20.42
C THR A 288 -23.30 -1.14 21.80
N VAL A 289 -24.44 -1.81 21.95
CA VAL A 289 -24.80 -2.54 23.19
C VAL A 289 -23.88 -3.74 23.38
N LEU A 290 -23.64 -4.50 22.32
CA LEU A 290 -22.75 -5.67 22.37
C LEU A 290 -21.32 -5.26 22.75
N TYR A 291 -20.83 -4.16 22.17
CA TYR A 291 -19.53 -3.61 22.52
C TYR A 291 -19.50 -3.12 23.99
N ALA A 292 -20.53 -2.41 24.44
CA ALA A 292 -20.65 -1.95 25.82
C ALA A 292 -20.56 -3.12 26.83
N LYS A 293 -21.18 -4.26 26.54
CA LYS A 293 -21.11 -5.47 27.36
C LYS A 293 -19.78 -6.19 27.29
N GLY A 294 -19.05 -6.06 26.17
CA GLY A 294 -17.82 -6.83 25.91
C GLY A 294 -18.08 -8.31 25.66
N GLU A 295 -19.28 -8.66 25.25
CA GLU A 295 -19.71 -10.05 25.00
C GLU A 295 -20.10 -10.24 23.52
N HIS A 296 -19.71 -11.40 22.96
CA HIS A 296 -20.16 -11.81 21.63
C HIS A 296 -21.46 -12.60 21.75
N GLN A 297 -22.58 -11.91 21.65
CA GLN A 297 -23.90 -12.55 21.58
C GLN A 297 -24.49 -12.43 20.16
N ALA A 298 -25.24 -13.43 19.76
CA ALA A 298 -25.94 -13.42 18.47
C ALA A 298 -27.24 -12.59 18.48
N VAL A 299 -27.77 -12.30 19.65
CA VAL A 299 -29.07 -11.59 19.83
C VAL A 299 -28.97 -10.68 21.05
N VAL A 300 -29.34 -9.42 20.89
CA VAL A 300 -29.48 -8.45 21.98
C VAL A 300 -30.85 -8.65 22.64
N THR A 301 -30.86 -8.77 23.96
CA THR A 301 -32.09 -8.90 24.74
C THR A 301 -32.55 -7.54 25.28
N PHE A 302 -33.81 -7.42 25.71
CA PHE A 302 -34.30 -6.19 26.32
C PHE A 302 -33.52 -5.76 27.58
N GLU A 303 -32.99 -6.74 28.36
CA GLU A 303 -32.16 -6.47 29.52
C GLU A 303 -30.81 -5.87 29.11
N ASP A 304 -30.26 -6.27 27.95
CA ASP A 304 -29.01 -5.74 27.41
C ASP A 304 -29.14 -4.26 27.02
N LEU A 305 -30.32 -3.82 26.55
CA LEU A 305 -30.57 -2.42 26.17
C LEU A 305 -30.52 -1.47 27.37
N GLU A 306 -30.69 -1.99 28.60
CA GLU A 306 -30.67 -1.20 29.85
C GLU A 306 -29.27 -0.99 30.42
N VAL A 307 -28.21 -1.49 29.76
CA VAL A 307 -26.83 -1.31 30.21
C VAL A 307 -26.44 0.16 30.18
N GLU A 308 -26.17 0.74 31.33
CA GLU A 308 -25.67 2.12 31.46
C GLU A 308 -24.20 2.16 31.03
N SER A 309 -23.93 2.61 29.81
CA SER A 309 -22.57 2.73 29.24
C SER A 309 -22.52 3.91 28.27
N PRO A 310 -21.41 4.65 28.22
CA PRO A 310 -21.21 5.71 27.23
C PRO A 310 -21.12 5.17 25.78
N TYR A 311 -20.99 3.86 25.61
CA TYR A 311 -21.07 3.21 24.29
C TYR A 311 -22.50 2.85 23.90
N ASN A 312 -23.45 2.69 24.84
CA ASN A 312 -24.81 2.23 24.53
C ASN A 312 -25.66 3.35 23.93
N THR A 313 -25.91 3.28 22.62
CA THR A 313 -26.71 4.27 21.86
C THR A 313 -28.23 4.15 22.07
N TYR A 314 -28.72 3.26 22.91
CA TYR A 314 -30.06 3.29 23.49
C TYR A 314 -30.13 4.16 24.75
N PHE A 315 -28.95 4.44 25.35
CA PHE A 315 -28.84 5.18 26.59
C PHE A 315 -28.30 6.60 26.39
N VAL A 316 -27.32 6.76 25.46
CA VAL A 316 -26.72 8.06 25.14
C VAL A 316 -27.37 8.71 23.93
N LYS A 317 -27.44 10.05 23.93
CA LYS A 317 -27.84 10.84 22.77
C LYS A 317 -26.60 11.21 21.93
N GLY A 318 -26.62 10.87 20.67
CA GLY A 318 -25.50 11.11 19.78
C GLY A 318 -24.73 9.86 19.46
N LEU A 319 -23.49 10.06 19.00
CA LEU A 319 -22.53 8.96 18.80
C LEU A 319 -22.12 8.35 20.14
N PRO A 320 -21.70 7.07 20.17
CA PRO A 320 -21.03 6.53 21.34
C PRO A 320 -19.73 7.30 21.62
N ILE A 321 -19.19 7.16 22.84
CA ILE A 321 -17.98 7.90 23.27
C ILE A 321 -16.75 7.61 22.40
N GLY A 322 -16.71 6.47 21.73
CA GLY A 322 -15.60 6.08 20.85
C GLY A 322 -15.97 4.93 19.93
N PRO A 323 -15.06 4.54 19.02
CA PRO A 323 -15.27 3.46 18.07
C PRO A 323 -15.57 2.13 18.75
N ILE A 324 -16.30 1.26 18.04
CA ILE A 324 -16.69 -0.08 18.51
C ILE A 324 -16.05 -1.21 17.70
N SER A 325 -15.32 -0.88 16.64
CA SER A 325 -14.56 -1.79 15.79
C SER A 325 -13.67 -1.01 14.83
N ASN A 326 -12.77 -1.70 14.12
CA ASN A 326 -12.19 -1.17 12.89
C ASN A 326 -13.25 -1.12 11.77
N PHE A 327 -12.89 -0.53 10.63
CA PHE A 327 -13.85 -0.28 9.54
C PHE A 327 -13.17 -0.40 8.18
N ALA A 328 -13.95 -0.57 7.12
CA ALA A 328 -13.53 -0.45 5.73
C ALA A 328 -13.60 1.02 5.26
N GLU A 329 -12.81 1.40 4.27
CA GLU A 329 -12.80 2.76 3.69
C GLU A 329 -14.19 3.24 3.27
N ASN A 330 -15.02 2.35 2.72
CA ASN A 330 -16.37 2.70 2.27
C ASN A 330 -17.32 3.07 3.43
N SER A 331 -17.07 2.62 4.67
CA SER A 331 -17.81 3.07 5.85
C SER A 331 -17.48 4.52 6.20
N LEU A 332 -16.21 4.92 6.17
CA LEU A 332 -15.82 6.32 6.35
C LEU A 332 -16.35 7.20 5.20
N LYS A 333 -16.27 6.70 3.96
CA LYS A 333 -16.86 7.38 2.80
C LYS A 333 -18.36 7.57 2.93
N ALA A 334 -19.09 6.61 3.48
CA ALA A 334 -20.54 6.72 3.73
C ALA A 334 -20.83 7.81 4.77
N VAL A 335 -20.00 7.95 5.79
CA VAL A 335 -20.13 9.01 6.81
C VAL A 335 -19.96 10.40 6.19
N VAL A 336 -18.94 10.60 5.34
CA VAL A 336 -18.68 11.93 4.74
C VAL A 336 -19.62 12.23 3.55
N SER A 337 -20.15 11.19 2.90
CA SER A 337 -21.05 11.29 1.74
C SER A 337 -22.30 10.42 1.92
N PRO A 338 -23.14 10.67 2.95
CA PRO A 338 -24.35 9.92 3.17
C PRO A 338 -25.37 10.17 2.04
N GLU A 339 -26.28 9.21 1.84
CA GLU A 339 -27.42 9.41 0.94
C GLU A 339 -28.47 10.31 1.60
N ASP A 340 -28.92 11.31 0.85
CA ASP A 340 -29.91 12.30 1.33
C ASP A 340 -31.29 11.66 1.33
N SER A 341 -31.95 11.64 2.48
CA SER A 341 -33.28 11.06 2.65
C SER A 341 -33.98 11.64 3.89
N ASP A 342 -35.31 11.40 4.04
CA ASP A 342 -36.05 11.73 5.24
C ASP A 342 -36.25 10.50 6.17
N TYR A 343 -35.53 9.39 5.92
CA TYR A 343 -35.66 8.16 6.71
C TYR A 343 -35.08 8.30 8.10
N LEU A 344 -35.83 7.80 9.09
CA LEU A 344 -35.45 7.74 10.50
C LEU A 344 -35.29 6.31 11.02
N PHE A 345 -35.76 5.32 10.27
CA PHE A 345 -35.76 3.91 10.67
C PHE A 345 -35.38 3.02 9.49
N PHE A 346 -34.78 1.90 9.80
CA PHE A 346 -34.57 0.80 8.86
C PHE A 346 -34.66 -0.55 9.58
N LEU A 347 -34.83 -1.61 8.82
CA LEU A 347 -34.72 -2.99 9.26
C LEU A 347 -34.28 -3.87 8.11
N HIS A 348 -33.63 -5.00 8.41
CA HIS A 348 -33.32 -6.05 7.44
C HIS A 348 -34.34 -7.17 7.59
N ASP A 349 -34.82 -7.69 6.46
CA ASP A 349 -35.68 -8.87 6.42
C ASP A 349 -34.85 -10.18 6.52
N GLU A 350 -35.54 -11.35 6.54
CA GLU A 350 -34.88 -12.67 6.63
C GLU A 350 -34.01 -12.97 5.38
N ASP A 351 -34.27 -12.34 4.24
CA ASP A 351 -33.51 -12.47 3.00
C ASP A 351 -32.32 -11.49 2.95
N GLY A 352 -32.19 -10.60 3.95
CA GLY A 352 -31.13 -9.59 4.04
C GLY A 352 -31.44 -8.30 3.27
N ASN A 353 -32.66 -8.07 2.79
CA ASN A 353 -33.00 -6.81 2.15
C ASN A 353 -33.31 -5.75 3.19
N ILE A 354 -32.82 -4.53 2.97
CA ILE A 354 -33.07 -3.38 3.86
C ILE A 354 -34.39 -2.69 3.49
N HIS A 355 -35.15 -2.30 4.51
CA HIS A 355 -36.41 -1.58 4.37
C HIS A 355 -36.37 -0.33 5.24
N PHE A 356 -36.51 0.84 4.61
CA PHE A 356 -36.48 2.15 5.28
C PHE A 356 -37.89 2.65 5.61
N ALA A 357 -37.98 3.54 6.60
CA ALA A 357 -39.18 4.22 6.98
C ALA A 357 -38.91 5.63 7.52
N GLU A 358 -39.81 6.59 7.22
CA GLU A 358 -39.73 7.96 7.72
C GLU A 358 -40.37 8.08 9.13
N THR A 359 -41.36 7.24 9.43
CA THR A 359 -42.11 7.28 10.70
C THR A 359 -42.00 5.95 11.44
N PHE A 360 -42.26 6.01 12.76
CA PHE A 360 -42.29 4.80 13.59
C PHE A 360 -43.45 3.88 13.20
N GLU A 361 -44.60 4.46 12.79
CA GLU A 361 -45.76 3.70 12.29
C GLU A 361 -45.40 2.87 11.06
N GLU A 362 -44.73 3.47 10.07
CA GLU A 362 -44.25 2.77 8.88
C GLU A 362 -43.22 1.69 9.22
N HIS A 363 -42.33 1.97 10.18
CA HIS A 363 -41.38 0.99 10.65
C HIS A 363 -42.08 -0.24 11.25
N ILE A 364 -43.13 -0.04 12.05
CA ILE A 364 -43.96 -1.14 12.59
C ILE A 364 -44.62 -1.94 11.46
N GLU A 365 -45.19 -1.25 10.46
CA GLU A 365 -45.78 -1.90 9.28
C GLU A 365 -44.76 -2.72 8.51
N ASN A 366 -43.56 -2.18 8.30
CA ASN A 366 -42.45 -2.90 7.67
C ASN A 366 -42.05 -4.15 8.48
N ARG A 367 -41.95 -4.02 9.80
CA ARG A 367 -41.60 -5.16 10.69
C ARG A 367 -42.69 -6.26 10.62
N GLU A 368 -43.98 -5.90 10.65
CA GLU A 368 -45.10 -6.86 10.54
C GLU A 368 -45.14 -7.54 9.17
N LYS A 369 -44.71 -6.85 8.13
CA LYS A 369 -44.76 -7.35 6.75
C LYS A 369 -43.59 -8.24 6.39
N TYR A 370 -42.36 -7.95 6.91
CA TYR A 370 -41.13 -8.54 6.42
C TYR A 370 -40.40 -9.45 7.44
N ILE A 371 -40.73 -9.35 8.75
CA ILE A 371 -40.06 -10.13 9.81
C ILE A 371 -41.01 -11.18 10.45
N ASN A 372 -42.31 -11.16 10.24
CA ASN A 372 -43.30 -12.09 10.84
C ASN A 372 -43.70 -13.22 9.89
#